data_8a7a4bdf6b66d7489b13728a5f65d0e6
#
_entry.id   8a7a4bdf6b66d7489b13728a5f65d0e6
#
_cell.length_a   1.000
_cell.length_b   1.000
_cell.length_c   1.000
_cell.angle_alpha   90.00
_cell.angle_beta   90.00
_cell.angle_gamma   90.00
#
_symmetry.space_group_name_H-M   'P 1'
#
loop_
_entity.id
_entity.type
_entity.pdbx_description
1 polymer ?
#
loop_
_entity_poly.entity_id
_entity_poly.type
_entity_poly.pdbx_seq_one_letter_code
_entity_poly.pdbx_strand_id
1 'polypeptide(L)'
;MKLIMENWNRFLEEAYEIKSTGIVKLAPDELLKNVALKLQASIEDPEARPLESDRLHITLLHQKARPEGLSGGKWKKMLKNLPPYGGSIGLENKVVVLPFGDRKSWLIYVDKPTQAALDEYIINALRGVGLDDPTIMSLREKEAGFLGTRGASPTRKYHISLANLTGEPGDSVA
;
A
#
# COMPACT_ATOMS: atom_id res chain seq x y z
N MET A 1 -12.93 10.09 33.65
CA MET A 1 -11.83 10.74 32.92
C MET A 1 -10.68 9.81 32.55
N LYS A 2 -10.25 8.90 33.42
CA LYS A 2 -9.15 7.95 33.13
C LYS A 2 -9.43 7.02 31.93
N LEU A 3 -10.65 6.49 31.82
CA LEU A 3 -11.06 5.61 30.70
C LEU A 3 -11.07 6.30 29.33
N ILE A 4 -11.36 7.61 29.29
CA ILE A 4 -11.38 8.40 28.06
C ILE A 4 -9.94 8.69 27.60
N MET A 5 -9.02 8.92 28.52
CA MET A 5 -7.59 9.13 28.21
C MET A 5 -6.89 7.82 27.79
N GLU A 6 -7.26 6.68 28.38
CA GLU A 6 -6.72 5.37 27.96
C GLU A 6 -7.21 4.99 26.57
N ASN A 7 -8.47 5.26 26.23
CA ASN A 7 -8.98 5.09 24.86
C ASN A 7 -8.35 6.08 23.87
N TRP A 8 -8.06 7.33 24.30
CA TRP A 8 -7.42 8.34 23.48
C TRP A 8 -5.95 7.98 23.19
N ASN A 9 -5.21 7.51 24.20
CA ASN A 9 -3.84 7.03 24.01
C ASN A 9 -3.78 5.76 23.13
N ARG A 10 -4.76 4.86 23.26
CA ARG A 10 -4.89 3.69 22.39
C ARG A 10 -5.19 4.07 20.93
N PHE A 11 -5.96 5.15 20.73
CA PHE A 11 -6.24 5.71 19.40
C PHE A 11 -5.00 6.38 18.78
N LEU A 12 -4.07 6.89 19.59
CA LEU A 12 -2.79 7.46 19.13
C LEU A 12 -1.71 6.39 18.89
N GLU A 13 -1.88 5.19 19.43
CA GLU A 13 -0.96 4.04 19.22
C GLU A 13 -1.27 3.23 17.95
N GLU A 14 -2.41 3.45 17.29
CA GLU A 14 -2.83 2.74 16.08
C GLU A 14 -2.37 3.40 14.77
N ALA A 15 -1.25 4.13 14.80
CA ALA A 15 -0.65 4.63 13.59
C ALA A 15 0.01 3.47 12.82
N TYR A 16 -0.38 3.29 11.56
CA TYR A 16 0.17 2.23 10.73
C TYR A 16 1.66 2.42 10.47
N GLU A 17 2.45 1.39 10.74
CA GLU A 17 3.88 1.40 10.53
C GLU A 17 4.22 1.52 9.04
N ILE A 18 5.05 2.48 8.70
CA ILE A 18 5.60 2.66 7.36
C ILE A 18 6.96 1.97 7.28
N LYS A 19 7.03 0.89 6.49
CA LYS A 19 8.27 0.18 6.20
C LYS A 19 8.85 0.65 4.88
N SER A 20 10.08 1.17 4.87
CA SER A 20 10.74 1.64 3.67
C SER A 20 12.06 0.91 3.42
N THR A 21 12.06 0.05 2.42
CA THR A 21 13.25 -0.66 1.91
C THR A 21 13.53 -0.32 0.44
N GLY A 22 13.12 0.89 0.00
CA GLY A 22 13.05 1.29 -1.40
C GLY A 22 11.64 1.18 -1.98
N ILE A 23 10.78 0.38 -1.35
CA ILE A 23 9.33 0.37 -1.49
C ILE A 23 8.77 0.98 -0.21
N VAL A 24 7.77 1.85 -0.30
CA VAL A 24 7.04 2.33 0.87
C VAL A 24 5.82 1.43 1.06
N LYS A 25 5.79 0.72 2.16
CA LYS A 25 4.72 -0.22 2.53
C LYS A 25 4.06 0.23 3.82
N LEU A 26 2.74 0.09 3.86
CA LEU A 26 1.95 0.25 5.06
C LEU A 26 1.60 -1.15 5.56
N ALA A 27 2.04 -1.47 6.78
CA ALA A 27 1.73 -2.74 7.43
C ALA A 27 0.30 -2.67 8.00
N PRO A 28 -0.58 -3.67 7.73
CA PRO A 28 -1.90 -3.70 8.31
C PRO A 28 -1.82 -3.95 9.83
N ASP A 29 -2.71 -3.32 10.58
CA ASP A 29 -2.96 -3.67 11.97
C ASP A 29 -3.61 -5.07 12.08
N GLU A 30 -3.79 -5.57 13.30
CA GLU A 30 -4.36 -6.90 13.52
C GLU A 30 -5.81 -7.01 13.03
N LEU A 31 -6.60 -5.94 13.11
CA LEU A 31 -7.98 -5.94 12.63
C LEU A 31 -8.04 -6.06 11.11
N LEU A 32 -7.30 -5.21 10.41
CA LEU A 32 -7.21 -5.20 8.95
C LEU A 32 -6.62 -6.51 8.42
N LYS A 33 -5.59 -7.04 9.10
CA LYS A 33 -4.97 -8.32 8.79
C LYS A 33 -5.96 -9.48 8.92
N ASN A 34 -6.76 -9.51 9.99
CA ASN A 34 -7.79 -10.53 10.19
C ASN A 34 -8.87 -10.48 9.10
N VAL A 35 -9.27 -9.29 8.66
CA VAL A 35 -10.21 -9.12 7.53
C VAL A 35 -9.58 -9.67 6.25
N ALA A 36 -8.34 -9.29 5.94
CA ALA A 36 -7.62 -9.76 4.77
C ALA A 36 -7.46 -11.29 4.76
N LEU A 37 -7.12 -11.91 5.90
CA LEU A 37 -6.98 -13.37 6.04
C LEU A 37 -8.32 -14.10 5.85
N LYS A 38 -9.43 -13.57 6.35
CA LYS A 38 -10.77 -14.14 6.11
C LYS A 38 -11.13 -14.14 4.62
N LEU A 39 -10.84 -13.05 3.93
CA LEU A 39 -11.08 -12.95 2.49
C LEU A 39 -10.12 -13.83 1.69
N GLN A 40 -8.86 -13.95 2.12
CA GLN A 40 -7.91 -14.90 1.54
C GLN A 40 -8.41 -16.34 1.66
N ALA A 41 -8.94 -16.72 2.82
CA ALA A 41 -9.49 -18.07 3.05
C ALA A 41 -10.76 -18.36 2.22
N SER A 42 -11.44 -17.33 1.71
CA SER A 42 -12.61 -17.48 0.82
C SER A 42 -12.25 -17.64 -0.65
N ILE A 43 -10.97 -17.64 -1.01
CA ILE A 43 -10.54 -17.85 -2.40
C ILE A 43 -10.63 -19.35 -2.73
N GLU A 44 -11.55 -19.70 -3.60
CA GLU A 44 -11.80 -21.10 -4.01
C GLU A 44 -11.00 -21.51 -5.26
N ASP A 45 -10.22 -20.58 -5.86
CA ASP A 45 -9.44 -20.85 -7.06
C ASP A 45 -8.25 -21.78 -6.73
N PRO A 46 -8.17 -22.99 -7.36
CA PRO A 46 -7.11 -23.97 -7.08
C PRO A 46 -5.71 -23.50 -7.49
N GLU A 47 -5.60 -22.50 -8.35
CA GLU A 47 -4.32 -21.90 -8.74
C GLU A 47 -3.80 -20.89 -7.70
N ALA A 48 -4.67 -20.40 -6.82
CA ALA A 48 -4.29 -19.40 -5.83
C ALA A 48 -3.37 -20.01 -4.77
N ARG A 49 -2.18 -19.45 -4.62
CA ARG A 49 -1.26 -19.73 -3.54
C ARG A 49 -1.32 -18.56 -2.55
N PRO A 50 -1.84 -18.77 -1.34
CA PRO A 50 -1.96 -17.73 -0.34
C PRO A 50 -0.60 -17.12 0.02
N LEU A 51 -0.55 -15.81 0.20
CA LEU A 51 0.60 -15.14 0.78
C LEU A 51 0.60 -15.33 2.30
N GLU A 52 1.78 -15.46 2.89
CA GLU A 52 1.94 -15.52 4.34
C GLU A 52 1.42 -14.24 5.00
N SER A 53 0.87 -14.37 6.20
CA SER A 53 0.20 -13.27 6.90
C SER A 53 1.10 -12.08 7.21
N ASP A 54 2.40 -12.29 7.42
CA ASP A 54 3.42 -11.25 7.63
C ASP A 54 3.85 -10.56 6.34
N ARG A 55 3.44 -11.08 5.18
CA ARG A 55 3.70 -10.52 3.85
C ARG A 55 2.58 -9.60 3.38
N LEU A 56 1.41 -9.62 4.03
CA LEU A 56 0.29 -8.75 3.68
C LEU A 56 0.65 -7.28 3.95
N HIS A 57 0.45 -6.42 2.97
CA HIS A 57 0.74 -4.98 3.08
C HIS A 57 0.05 -4.19 1.97
N ILE A 58 -0.08 -2.88 2.19
CA ILE A 58 -0.46 -1.94 1.14
C ILE A 58 0.81 -1.25 0.64
N THR A 59 1.12 -1.36 -0.65
CA THR A 59 2.26 -0.64 -1.24
C THR A 59 1.84 0.79 -1.55
N LEU A 60 2.47 1.76 -0.91
CA LEU A 60 2.22 3.19 -1.14
C LEU A 60 3.09 3.77 -2.26
N LEU A 61 4.36 3.33 -2.34
CA LEU A 61 5.28 3.69 -3.41
C LEU A 61 6.09 2.48 -3.85
N HIS A 62 6.19 2.25 -5.15
CA HIS A 62 7.02 1.20 -5.71
C HIS A 62 8.50 1.63 -5.79
N GLN A 63 9.44 0.68 -5.69
CA GLN A 63 10.87 0.98 -5.75
C GLN A 63 11.31 1.68 -7.06
N LYS A 64 10.57 1.49 -8.15
CA LYS A 64 10.82 2.13 -9.45
C LYS A 64 10.39 3.60 -9.50
N ALA A 65 9.64 4.08 -8.51
CA ALA A 65 9.16 5.46 -8.44
C ALA A 65 10.23 6.46 -7.97
N ARG A 66 11.49 6.06 -7.89
CA ARG A 66 12.57 6.98 -7.50
C ARG A 66 12.67 8.17 -8.48
N PRO A 67 12.76 9.43 -7.95
CA PRO A 67 13.00 10.60 -8.80
C PRO A 67 14.29 10.51 -9.60
N GLU A 68 14.28 11.02 -10.83
CA GLU A 68 15.50 11.15 -11.63
C GLU A 68 16.48 12.10 -10.94
N GLY A 69 17.78 11.78 -11.06
CA GLY A 69 18.84 12.57 -10.40
C GLY A 69 19.01 12.31 -8.90
N LEU A 70 18.10 11.60 -8.22
CA LEU A 70 18.25 11.24 -6.83
C LEU A 70 18.93 9.86 -6.69
N SER A 71 20.07 9.79 -5.98
CA SER A 71 20.72 8.50 -5.74
C SER A 71 19.87 7.57 -4.87
N GLY A 72 19.99 6.25 -5.08
CA GLY A 72 19.23 5.27 -4.30
C GLY A 72 19.45 5.36 -2.79
N GLY A 73 20.65 5.74 -2.35
CA GLY A 73 20.96 5.93 -0.93
C GLY A 73 20.27 7.15 -0.33
N LYS A 74 20.27 8.28 -1.04
CA LYS A 74 19.53 9.50 -0.62
C LYS A 74 18.05 9.21 -0.59
N TRP A 75 17.51 8.56 -1.62
CA TRP A 75 16.10 8.18 -1.68
C TRP A 75 15.67 7.34 -0.48
N LYS A 76 16.40 6.25 -0.19
CA LYS A 76 16.13 5.40 0.98
C LYS A 76 16.20 6.17 2.30
N LYS A 77 17.16 7.10 2.44
CA LYS A 77 17.28 7.94 3.63
C LYS A 77 16.07 8.88 3.80
N MET A 78 15.58 9.48 2.71
CA MET A 78 14.37 10.31 2.74
C MET A 78 13.15 9.50 3.13
N LEU A 79 12.94 8.33 2.53
CA LEU A 79 11.80 7.47 2.81
C LEU A 79 11.76 6.96 4.26
N LYS A 80 12.90 6.84 4.94
CA LYS A 80 12.95 6.47 6.37
C LYS A 80 12.37 7.53 7.30
N ASN A 81 12.27 8.77 6.83
CA ASN A 81 11.74 9.90 7.59
C ASN A 81 10.26 10.17 7.31
N LEU A 82 9.58 9.30 6.56
CA LEU A 82 8.14 9.41 6.35
C LEU A 82 7.41 9.22 7.68
N PRO A 83 6.44 10.08 8.00
CA PRO A 83 5.65 9.93 9.22
C PRO A 83 4.77 8.67 9.15
N PRO A 84 4.35 8.10 10.28
CA PRO A 84 3.36 7.03 10.29
C PRO A 84 2.02 7.52 9.74
N TYR A 85 1.22 6.61 9.17
CA TYR A 85 -0.13 6.92 8.71
C TYR A 85 -1.13 6.80 9.86
N GLY A 86 -1.77 7.89 10.24
CA GLY A 86 -2.72 7.96 11.35
C GLY A 86 -4.20 7.89 10.96
N GLY A 87 -4.51 7.62 9.68
CA GLY A 87 -5.90 7.49 9.21
C GLY A 87 -6.43 6.06 9.33
N SER A 88 -7.74 5.89 9.21
CA SER A 88 -8.37 4.58 9.13
C SER A 88 -8.21 3.96 7.74
N ILE A 89 -8.24 2.63 7.65
CA ILE A 89 -8.20 1.89 6.39
C ILE A 89 -9.47 1.05 6.26
N GLY A 90 -10.27 1.35 5.24
CA GLY A 90 -11.37 0.53 4.80
C GLY A 90 -11.00 -0.29 3.57
N LEU A 91 -11.53 -1.51 3.47
CA LEU A 91 -11.36 -2.39 2.31
C LEU A 91 -12.67 -2.54 1.56
N GLU A 92 -12.59 -2.68 0.23
CA GLU A 92 -13.72 -3.19 -0.55
C GLU A 92 -14.01 -4.64 -0.12
N ASN A 93 -15.27 -5.00 -0.04
CA ASN A 93 -15.69 -6.35 0.40
C ASN A 93 -15.69 -7.36 -0.76
N LYS A 94 -14.68 -7.30 -1.63
CA LYS A 94 -14.60 -8.14 -2.83
C LYS A 94 -13.16 -8.45 -3.19
N VAL A 95 -12.87 -9.74 -3.33
CA VAL A 95 -11.61 -10.20 -3.95
C VAL A 95 -11.67 -9.98 -5.46
N VAL A 96 -10.64 -9.38 -6.02
CA VAL A 96 -10.47 -9.12 -7.44
C VAL A 96 -9.31 -9.97 -7.95
N VAL A 97 -9.46 -10.53 -9.14
CA VAL A 97 -8.42 -11.28 -9.82
C VAL A 97 -7.82 -10.43 -10.92
N LEU A 98 -6.51 -10.22 -10.88
CA LEU A 98 -5.78 -9.48 -11.91
C LEU A 98 -4.83 -10.42 -12.66
N PRO A 99 -5.08 -10.71 -13.94
CA PRO A 99 -4.12 -11.36 -14.81
C PRO A 99 -3.14 -10.34 -15.41
N PHE A 100 -1.87 -10.74 -15.54
CA PHE A 100 -0.86 -9.95 -16.23
C PHE A 100 0.19 -10.87 -16.89
N GLY A 101 0.05 -11.11 -18.18
CA GLY A 101 0.85 -12.10 -18.90
C GLY A 101 0.64 -13.50 -18.33
N ASP A 102 1.73 -14.13 -17.88
CA ASP A 102 1.76 -15.44 -17.22
C ASP A 102 1.58 -15.36 -15.69
N ARG A 103 1.37 -14.15 -15.13
CA ARG A 103 1.14 -13.92 -13.71
C ARG A 103 -0.33 -13.64 -13.43
N LYS A 104 -0.75 -13.95 -12.22
CA LYS A 104 -2.12 -13.76 -11.74
C LYS A 104 -2.08 -13.46 -10.25
N SER A 105 -2.84 -12.49 -9.79
CA SER A 105 -2.96 -12.13 -8.38
C SER A 105 -4.40 -11.98 -7.95
N TRP A 106 -4.69 -12.41 -6.74
CA TRP A 106 -5.94 -12.20 -6.03
C TRP A 106 -5.70 -11.11 -4.98
N LEU A 107 -6.46 -10.05 -5.02
CA LEU A 107 -6.25 -8.88 -4.19
C LEU A 107 -7.56 -8.25 -3.74
N ILE A 108 -7.45 -7.38 -2.72
CA ILE A 108 -8.56 -6.53 -2.26
C ILE A 108 -8.11 -5.08 -2.41
N TYR A 109 -8.96 -4.26 -3.02
CA TYR A 109 -8.75 -2.82 -3.03
C TYR A 109 -9.14 -2.19 -1.71
N VAL A 110 -8.46 -1.11 -1.35
CA VAL A 110 -8.97 -0.20 -0.34
C VAL A 110 -10.22 0.51 -0.86
N ASP A 111 -11.10 0.93 0.02
CA ASP A 111 -12.29 1.68 -0.35
C ASP A 111 -11.94 3.10 -0.88
N LYS A 112 -12.91 3.77 -1.50
CA LYS A 112 -12.70 5.09 -2.09
C LYS A 112 -12.25 6.17 -1.09
N PRO A 113 -12.81 6.26 0.14
CA PRO A 113 -12.33 7.21 1.13
C PRO A 113 -10.88 6.96 1.53
N THR A 114 -10.51 5.70 1.76
CA THR A 114 -9.13 5.31 2.08
C THR A 114 -8.18 5.59 0.92
N GLN A 115 -8.61 5.33 -0.33
CA GLN A 115 -7.82 5.65 -1.52
C GLN A 115 -7.44 7.13 -1.55
N ALA A 116 -8.40 8.02 -1.33
CA ALA A 116 -8.19 9.47 -1.32
C ALA A 116 -7.28 9.90 -0.15
N ALA A 117 -7.50 9.33 1.04
CA ALA A 117 -6.70 9.64 2.23
C ALA A 117 -5.23 9.18 2.09
N LEU A 118 -4.99 8.02 1.49
CA LEU A 118 -3.63 7.53 1.22
C LEU A 118 -2.92 8.34 0.13
N ASP A 119 -3.65 8.80 -0.89
CA ASP A 119 -3.11 9.71 -1.91
C ASP A 119 -2.68 11.03 -1.29
N GLU A 120 -3.52 11.63 -0.45
CA GLU A 120 -3.21 12.87 0.26
C GLU A 120 -2.03 12.68 1.23
N TYR A 121 -2.04 11.58 2.00
CA TYR A 121 -0.97 11.24 2.92
C TYR A 121 0.38 11.15 2.20
N ILE A 122 0.49 10.39 1.12
CA ILE A 122 1.78 10.17 0.47
C ILE A 122 2.31 11.45 -0.18
N ILE A 123 1.45 12.29 -0.74
CA ILE A 123 1.82 13.61 -1.28
C ILE A 123 2.38 14.49 -0.17
N ASN A 124 1.66 14.62 0.96
CA ASN A 124 2.08 15.44 2.08
C ASN A 124 3.35 14.91 2.77
N ALA A 125 3.47 13.59 2.91
CA ALA A 125 4.65 12.95 3.47
C ALA A 125 5.90 13.16 2.61
N LEU A 126 5.79 13.05 1.29
CA LEU A 126 6.88 13.31 0.35
C LEU A 126 7.29 14.78 0.35
N ARG A 127 6.32 15.70 0.42
CA ARG A 127 6.58 17.15 0.59
C ARG A 127 7.31 17.41 1.91
N GLY A 128 6.89 16.78 3.00
CA GLY A 128 7.50 16.90 4.33
C GLY A 128 8.95 16.42 4.39
N VAL A 129 9.38 15.48 3.54
CA VAL A 129 10.78 15.04 3.44
C VAL A 129 11.58 15.81 2.38
N GLY A 130 11.03 16.90 1.83
CA GLY A 130 11.74 17.89 1.02
C GLY A 130 11.65 17.71 -0.49
N LEU A 131 10.69 16.93 -1.00
CA LEU A 131 10.41 16.89 -2.44
C LEU A 131 9.51 18.07 -2.84
N ASP A 132 9.77 18.65 -4.00
CA ASP A 132 8.91 19.66 -4.60
C ASP A 132 7.69 19.05 -5.31
N ASP A 133 6.65 19.85 -5.50
CA ASP A 133 5.40 19.41 -6.11
C ASP A 133 5.57 18.86 -7.54
N PRO A 134 6.38 19.45 -8.44
CA PRO A 134 6.62 18.88 -9.77
C PRO A 134 7.23 17.48 -9.70
N THR A 135 8.19 17.25 -8.81
CA THR A 135 8.81 15.94 -8.60
C THR A 135 7.79 14.93 -8.06
N ILE A 136 6.97 15.34 -7.09
CA ILE A 136 5.91 14.48 -6.52
C ILE A 136 4.90 14.10 -7.60
N MET A 137 4.44 15.04 -8.42
CA MET A 137 3.50 14.75 -9.50
C MET A 137 4.09 13.79 -10.53
N SER A 138 5.34 14.01 -10.95
CA SER A 138 6.05 13.08 -11.86
C SER A 138 6.17 11.66 -11.28
N LEU A 139 6.41 11.53 -9.97
CA LEU A 139 6.42 10.23 -9.28
C LEU A 139 5.04 9.55 -9.36
N ARG A 140 3.97 10.32 -9.11
CA ARG A 140 2.59 9.80 -9.13
C ARG A 140 2.19 9.33 -10.53
N GLU A 141 2.56 10.07 -11.57
CA GLU A 141 2.34 9.69 -12.96
C GLU A 141 3.09 8.40 -13.34
N LYS A 142 4.36 8.27 -12.91
CA LYS A 142 5.15 7.04 -13.11
C LYS A 142 4.50 5.85 -12.40
N GLU A 143 4.03 6.00 -11.15
CA GLU A 143 3.33 4.97 -10.39
C GLU A 143 2.06 4.51 -11.12
N ALA A 144 1.24 5.42 -11.63
CA ALA A 144 0.05 5.10 -12.41
C ALA A 144 0.39 4.35 -13.71
N GLY A 145 1.50 4.72 -14.36
CA GLY A 145 1.96 4.08 -15.60
C GLY A 145 2.46 2.65 -15.40
N PHE A 146 3.07 2.32 -14.27
CA PHE A 146 3.56 0.97 -13.98
C PHE A 146 2.43 -0.04 -13.77
N LEU A 147 1.26 0.40 -13.35
CA LEU A 147 0.13 -0.46 -12.99
C LEU A 147 -0.84 -0.70 -14.14
N GLY A 148 -0.49 -0.31 -15.37
CA GLY A 148 -1.33 -0.54 -16.54
C GLY A 148 -2.69 0.16 -16.50
N THR A 149 -2.92 1.09 -15.58
CA THR A 149 -4.12 1.94 -15.51
C THR A 149 -4.05 3.05 -16.55
N ARG A 150 -3.69 2.71 -17.79
CA ARG A 150 -3.75 3.63 -18.91
C ARG A 150 -5.21 4.02 -19.13
N GLY A 151 -5.56 5.23 -18.71
CA GLY A 151 -6.73 5.88 -19.24
C GLY A 151 -7.74 6.49 -18.29
N ALA A 152 -7.76 6.23 -16.98
CA ALA A 152 -8.88 6.70 -16.15
C ALA A 152 -8.53 7.42 -14.84
N SER A 153 -7.31 7.27 -14.30
CA SER A 153 -6.91 8.00 -13.09
C SER A 153 -5.39 8.07 -12.99
N PRO A 154 -4.81 9.26 -12.71
CA PRO A 154 -3.38 9.42 -12.46
C PRO A 154 -2.96 8.85 -11.09
N THR A 155 -3.84 8.16 -10.39
CA THR A 155 -3.61 7.66 -9.04
C THR A 155 -3.49 6.14 -9.03
N ARG A 156 -2.52 5.64 -8.25
CA ARG A 156 -2.38 4.22 -7.96
C ARG A 156 -3.63 3.72 -7.23
N LYS A 157 -4.15 2.55 -7.62
CA LYS A 157 -5.15 1.85 -6.82
C LYS A 157 -4.46 1.06 -5.71
N TYR A 158 -4.62 1.50 -4.47
CA TYR A 158 -4.07 0.80 -3.31
C TYR A 158 -4.83 -0.48 -3.03
N HIS A 159 -4.09 -1.53 -2.69
CA HIS A 159 -4.66 -2.85 -2.45
C HIS A 159 -3.76 -3.68 -1.53
N ILE A 160 -4.32 -4.77 -1.01
CA ILE A 160 -3.58 -5.84 -0.35
C ILE A 160 -3.61 -7.05 -1.30
N SER A 161 -2.45 -7.55 -1.70
CA SER A 161 -2.34 -8.82 -2.41
C SER A 161 -2.56 -9.97 -1.41
N LEU A 162 -3.47 -10.89 -1.73
CA LEU A 162 -3.85 -12.02 -0.88
C LEU A 162 -3.18 -13.32 -1.32
N ALA A 163 -3.12 -13.54 -2.63
CA ALA A 163 -2.57 -14.73 -3.23
C ALA A 163 -2.01 -14.42 -4.63
N ASN A 164 -1.15 -15.27 -5.13
CA ASN A 164 -0.68 -15.30 -6.50
C ASN A 164 -0.44 -16.76 -6.95
N LEU A 165 0.18 -16.98 -8.11
CA LEU A 165 0.43 -18.34 -8.61
C LEU A 165 1.53 -19.10 -7.85
N THR A 166 2.43 -18.41 -7.15
CA THR A 166 3.61 -19.03 -6.50
C THR A 166 3.56 -18.99 -4.97
N GLY A 167 2.79 -18.08 -4.38
CA GLY A 167 2.85 -17.74 -2.95
C GLY A 167 3.97 -16.77 -2.58
N GLU A 168 4.82 -16.37 -3.54
CA GLU A 168 5.91 -15.43 -3.30
C GLU A 168 5.47 -13.97 -3.53
N PRO A 169 5.76 -13.04 -2.59
CA PRO A 169 5.29 -11.65 -2.70
C PRO A 169 5.78 -10.91 -3.96
N GLY A 170 6.96 -11.28 -4.47
CA GLY A 170 7.56 -10.69 -5.68
C GLY A 170 6.81 -10.99 -6.97
N ASP A 171 5.97 -12.03 -6.97
CA ASP A 171 5.21 -12.48 -8.13
C ASP A 171 3.79 -11.89 -8.19
N SER A 172 3.41 -11.12 -7.18
CA SER A 172 2.14 -10.40 -7.20
C SER A 172 2.12 -9.33 -8.28
N VAL A 173 1.01 -9.26 -8.99
CA VAL A 173 0.70 -8.21 -9.98
C VAL A 173 -0.13 -7.14 -9.31
N ALA A 174 0.20 -5.88 -9.59
CA ALA A 174 -0.54 -4.77 -9.00
C ALA A 174 -0.48 -3.51 -9.84
#